data_5021278571c788395ee8d7112a5e8a5c
#
_entry.id   5021278571c788395ee8d7112a5e8a5c
#
_cell.length_a   1.000
_cell.length_b   1.000
_cell.length_c   1.000
_cell.angle_alpha   90.00
_cell.angle_beta   90.00
_cell.angle_gamma   90.00
#
_symmetry.space_group_name_H-M   'P 1'
#
loop_
_entity.id
_entity.type
_entity.pdbx_description
1 polymer ?
#
loop_
_entity_poly.entity_id
_entity_poly.type
_entity_poly.pdbx_seq_one_letter_code
_entity_poly.pdbx_strand_id
1 'polypeptide(L)'
;MTDAEKALWRVLRSRQVSGLKFRRQHPFGDYILDFVCLEKKLAIEVDGGQHGERAKEDETRTQNLLTAGFRVLRFWNNEVLQEIESVKERIWRAVQEQQPHPHPNPPLEGEGA
;
A
#
# COMPACT_ATOMS: atom_id res chain seq x y z
N MET A 1 14.73 -3.91 9.44
CA MET A 1 13.33 -4.29 9.21
C MET A 1 12.80 -5.07 10.38
N THR A 2 11.57 -4.81 10.73
CA THR A 2 10.90 -5.57 11.78
C THR A 2 10.53 -6.97 11.27
N ASP A 3 10.12 -7.83 12.19
CA ASP A 3 9.68 -9.18 11.80
C ASP A 3 8.48 -9.12 10.86
N ALA A 4 7.56 -8.21 11.13
CA ALA A 4 6.39 -8.06 10.28
C ALA A 4 6.79 -7.62 8.87
N GLU A 5 7.71 -6.67 8.78
CA GLU A 5 8.18 -6.21 7.48
C GLU A 5 8.87 -7.33 6.73
N LYS A 6 9.68 -8.13 7.43
CA LYS A 6 10.34 -9.27 6.79
C LYS A 6 9.34 -10.29 6.27
N ALA A 7 8.31 -10.56 7.07
CA ALA A 7 7.29 -11.52 6.66
C ALA A 7 6.57 -11.03 5.42
N LEU A 8 6.24 -9.76 5.40
CA LEU A 8 5.54 -9.18 4.26
C LEU A 8 6.43 -9.16 3.02
N TRP A 9 7.71 -8.83 3.20
CA TRP A 9 8.64 -8.81 2.07
C TRP A 9 8.77 -10.18 1.41
N ARG A 10 8.75 -11.25 2.20
CA ARG A 10 8.80 -12.59 1.63
C ARG A 10 7.64 -12.87 0.68
N VAL A 11 6.49 -12.25 0.95
CA VAL A 11 5.31 -12.40 0.11
C VAL A 11 5.40 -11.53 -1.15
N LEU A 12 6.00 -10.36 -1.03
CA LEU A 12 5.99 -9.37 -2.10
C LEU A 12 7.14 -9.52 -3.08
N ARG A 13 8.28 -9.98 -2.64
CA ARG A 13 9.47 -10.04 -3.48
C ARG A 13 9.31 -11.07 -4.60
N SER A 14 10.19 -10.99 -5.58
CA SER A 14 10.29 -11.97 -6.66
C SER A 14 9.04 -12.04 -7.52
N ARG A 15 8.31 -10.95 -7.60
CA ARG A 15 7.13 -10.82 -8.47
C ARG A 15 6.06 -11.86 -8.17
N GLN A 16 5.95 -12.28 -6.92
CA GLN A 16 5.00 -13.33 -6.53
C GLN A 16 3.55 -12.84 -6.60
N VAL A 17 3.32 -11.55 -6.43
CA VAL A 17 1.97 -11.02 -6.44
C VAL A 17 1.67 -10.55 -7.86
N SER A 18 0.91 -11.35 -8.59
CA SER A 18 0.47 -11.04 -9.95
C SER A 18 1.58 -10.62 -10.88
N GLY A 19 2.78 -11.12 -10.65
CA GLY A 19 3.94 -10.79 -11.49
C GLY A 19 4.45 -9.38 -11.33
N LEU A 20 3.97 -8.65 -10.33
CA LEU A 20 4.32 -7.26 -10.15
C LEU A 20 5.57 -7.10 -9.31
N LYS A 21 6.34 -6.08 -9.62
CA LYS A 21 7.54 -5.76 -8.86
C LYS A 21 7.20 -4.85 -7.70
N PHE A 22 7.53 -5.28 -6.49
CA PHE A 22 7.44 -4.44 -5.32
C PHE A 22 8.83 -4.04 -4.87
N ARG A 23 8.95 -2.82 -4.38
CA ARG A 23 10.20 -2.30 -3.83
C ARG A 23 10.00 -2.05 -2.35
N ARG A 24 11.06 -2.17 -1.59
CA ARG A 24 11.00 -1.89 -0.16
C ARG A 24 11.84 -0.67 0.16
N GLN A 25 11.50 0.00 1.25
CA GLN A 25 12.24 1.16 1.73
C GLN A 25 12.44 2.17 0.60
N HIS A 26 11.36 2.52 -0.05
CA HIS A 26 11.41 3.36 -1.24
C HIS A 26 11.26 4.84 -0.86
N PRO A 27 12.17 5.69 -1.29
CA PRO A 27 12.06 7.11 -0.95
C PRO A 27 10.91 7.77 -1.70
N PHE A 28 10.22 8.64 -1.00
CA PHE A 28 9.15 9.44 -1.57
C PHE A 28 9.23 10.82 -0.93
N GLY A 29 9.85 11.79 -1.62
CA GLY A 29 10.12 13.07 -1.02
C GLY A 29 11.02 12.89 0.20
N ASP A 30 10.58 13.40 1.32
CA ASP A 30 11.31 13.28 2.58
C ASP A 30 10.96 12.01 3.34
N TYR A 31 10.12 11.16 2.77
CA TYR A 31 9.63 9.97 3.45
C TYR A 31 10.28 8.73 2.88
N ILE A 32 10.22 7.65 3.67
CA ILE A 32 10.60 6.33 3.19
C ILE A 32 9.36 5.46 3.29
N LEU A 33 8.94 4.92 2.16
CA LEU A 33 7.77 4.03 2.13
C LEU A 33 8.23 2.61 2.40
N ASP A 34 7.46 1.89 3.21
CA ASP A 34 7.85 0.52 3.55
C ASP A 34 7.92 -0.34 2.31
N PHE A 35 6.84 -0.36 1.52
CA PHE A 35 6.79 -1.12 0.28
C PHE A 35 5.97 -0.35 -0.74
N VAL A 36 6.35 -0.50 -2.01
CA VAL A 36 5.64 0.20 -3.06
C VAL A 36 5.66 -0.60 -4.34
N CYS A 37 4.55 -0.59 -5.05
CA CYS A 37 4.47 -1.09 -6.42
C CYS A 37 4.23 0.13 -7.30
N LEU A 38 5.26 0.55 -8.01
CA LEU A 38 5.17 1.77 -8.80
C LEU A 38 4.21 1.62 -9.98
N GLU A 39 4.17 0.43 -10.55
CA GLU A 39 3.30 0.17 -11.69
C GLU A 39 1.84 0.38 -11.33
N LYS A 40 1.45 -0.02 -10.13
CA LYS A 40 0.07 0.12 -9.68
C LYS A 40 -0.14 1.35 -8.81
N LYS A 41 0.92 2.08 -8.54
CA LYS A 41 0.87 3.23 -7.64
C LYS A 41 0.23 2.86 -6.31
N LEU A 42 0.75 1.79 -5.74
CA LEU A 42 0.26 1.25 -4.48
C LEU A 42 1.38 1.28 -3.45
N ALA A 43 1.12 1.93 -2.34
CA ALA A 43 2.05 1.97 -1.21
C ALA A 43 1.48 1.12 -0.09
N ILE A 44 2.33 0.34 0.55
CA ILE A 44 1.93 -0.53 1.66
C ILE A 44 2.75 -0.15 2.87
N GLU A 45 2.06 0.14 3.96
CA GLU A 45 2.69 0.56 5.20
C GLU A 45 2.38 -0.43 6.30
N VAL A 46 3.39 -0.76 7.10
CA VAL A 46 3.22 -1.65 8.24
C VAL A 46 3.38 -0.81 9.50
N ASP A 47 2.33 -0.79 10.31
CA ASP A 47 2.27 0.09 11.47
C ASP A 47 2.47 -0.70 12.75
N GLY A 48 3.40 -0.24 13.57
CA GLY A 48 3.71 -0.92 14.82
C GLY A 48 2.81 -0.56 15.99
N GLY A 49 1.83 0.28 15.76
CA GLY A 49 0.91 0.62 16.81
C GLY A 49 1.28 1.83 17.64
N GLN A 50 2.33 2.53 17.26
CA GLN A 50 2.73 3.73 17.96
C GLN A 50 2.12 4.93 17.26
N HIS A 51 1.00 5.36 17.78
CA HIS A 51 0.21 6.36 17.09
C HIS A 51 0.43 7.77 17.53
N GLY A 52 0.02 8.09 18.61
CA GLY A 52 0.08 9.36 19.27
C GLY A 52 0.79 10.47 18.52
N GLU A 53 2.06 10.58 18.79
CA GLU A 53 2.85 11.72 18.34
C GLU A 53 2.98 11.84 16.84
N ARG A 54 2.85 10.74 16.13
CA ARG A 54 3.09 10.75 14.69
C ARG A 54 1.83 10.81 13.84
N ALA A 55 0.68 10.94 14.49
CA ALA A 55 -0.57 10.91 13.75
C ALA A 55 -0.64 12.00 12.69
N LYS A 56 -0.18 13.20 13.03
CA LYS A 56 -0.21 14.30 12.09
C LYS A 56 0.73 14.09 10.92
N GLU A 57 1.94 13.65 11.22
CA GLU A 57 2.92 13.40 10.17
C GLU A 57 2.43 12.29 9.23
N ASP A 58 1.84 11.25 9.81
CA ASP A 58 1.31 10.17 9.01
C ASP A 58 0.19 10.64 8.10
N GLU A 59 -0.66 11.51 8.63
CA GLU A 59 -1.76 12.04 7.84
C GLU A 59 -1.23 12.89 6.68
N THR A 60 -0.26 13.75 6.95
CA THR A 60 0.33 14.56 5.90
C THR A 60 0.98 13.70 4.84
N ARG A 61 1.70 12.68 5.25
CA ARG A 61 2.34 11.77 4.31
C ARG A 61 1.29 11.07 3.45
N THR A 62 0.21 10.60 4.07
CA THR A 62 -0.85 9.94 3.33
C THR A 62 -1.47 10.89 2.32
N GLN A 63 -1.72 12.13 2.70
CA GLN A 63 -2.28 13.11 1.78
C GLN A 63 -1.34 13.36 0.60
N ASN A 64 -0.05 13.45 0.86
CA ASN A 64 0.92 13.64 -0.21
C ASN A 64 0.95 12.46 -1.17
N LEU A 65 0.83 11.26 -0.63
CA LEU A 65 0.77 10.06 -1.48
C LEU A 65 -0.48 10.05 -2.34
N LEU A 66 -1.61 10.37 -1.74
CA LEU A 66 -2.87 10.40 -2.48
C LEU A 66 -2.83 11.46 -3.58
N THR A 67 -2.25 12.60 -3.28
CA THR A 67 -2.11 13.67 -4.27
C THR A 67 -1.24 13.23 -5.43
N ALA A 68 -0.24 12.40 -5.15
CA ALA A 68 0.64 11.89 -6.20
C ALA A 68 0.03 10.70 -6.94
N GLY A 69 -1.20 10.33 -6.61
CA GLY A 69 -1.91 9.28 -7.32
C GLY A 69 -1.73 7.88 -6.73
N PHE A 70 -1.12 7.78 -5.55
CA PHE A 70 -0.92 6.49 -4.92
C PHE A 70 -2.13 6.10 -4.09
N ARG A 71 -2.41 4.80 -4.04
CA ARG A 71 -3.31 4.23 -3.07
C ARG A 71 -2.46 3.72 -1.92
N VAL A 72 -2.99 3.75 -0.71
CA VAL A 72 -2.24 3.35 0.48
C VAL A 72 -2.98 2.23 1.18
N LEU A 73 -2.29 1.10 1.39
CA LEU A 73 -2.78 0.03 2.23
C LEU A 73 -1.97 0.03 3.51
N ARG A 74 -2.66 -0.04 4.61
CA ARG A 74 -2.00 0.00 5.91
C ARG A 74 -2.39 -1.23 6.71
N PHE A 75 -1.39 -1.90 7.26
CA PHE A 75 -1.59 -3.11 8.06
C PHE A 75 -0.89 -2.94 9.39
N TRP A 76 -1.47 -3.54 10.41
CA TRP A 76 -0.82 -3.61 11.71
C TRP A 76 0.23 -4.71 11.72
N ASN A 77 1.25 -4.55 12.56
CA ASN A 77 2.28 -5.58 12.69
C ASN A 77 1.68 -6.94 12.99
N ASN A 78 0.77 -7.01 13.96
CA ASN A 78 0.20 -8.31 14.33
C ASN A 78 -0.72 -8.87 13.25
N GLU A 79 -1.35 -8.03 12.45
CA GLU A 79 -2.06 -8.56 11.28
C GLU A 79 -1.12 -9.31 10.36
N VAL A 80 0.01 -8.68 10.06
CA VAL A 80 0.98 -9.29 9.15
C VAL A 80 1.54 -10.57 9.73
N LEU A 81 1.82 -10.58 11.04
CA LEU A 81 2.44 -11.75 11.67
C LEU A 81 1.45 -12.88 11.90
N GLN A 82 0.20 -12.58 12.17
CA GLN A 82 -0.78 -13.58 12.56
C GLN A 82 -1.79 -13.91 11.48
N GLU A 83 -1.98 -13.01 10.52
CA GLU A 83 -3.00 -13.20 9.50
C GLU A 83 -2.45 -12.88 8.12
N ILE A 84 -1.30 -13.47 7.84
CA ILE A 84 -0.59 -13.16 6.59
C ILE A 84 -1.41 -13.52 5.35
N GLU A 85 -2.25 -14.57 5.44
CA GLU A 85 -3.06 -14.94 4.28
C GLU A 85 -4.12 -13.88 3.96
N SER A 86 -4.72 -13.29 5.00
CA SER A 86 -5.66 -12.20 4.80
C SER A 86 -4.95 -10.97 4.22
N VAL A 87 -3.76 -10.69 4.71
CA VAL A 87 -2.97 -9.57 4.20
C VAL A 87 -2.65 -9.78 2.74
N LYS A 88 -2.21 -10.99 2.38
CA LYS A 88 -1.91 -11.33 0.99
C LYS A 88 -3.12 -11.13 0.09
N GLU A 89 -4.27 -11.56 0.56
CA GLU A 89 -5.49 -11.44 -0.23
C GLU A 89 -5.86 -9.98 -0.45
N ARG A 90 -5.73 -9.16 0.57
CA ARG A 90 -6.05 -7.74 0.42
C ARG A 90 -5.12 -7.06 -0.56
N ILE A 91 -3.83 -7.42 -0.52
CA ILE A 91 -2.86 -6.87 -1.47
C ILE A 91 -3.18 -7.35 -2.88
N TRP A 92 -3.48 -8.65 -3.03
CA TRP A 92 -3.81 -9.20 -4.32
C TRP A 92 -5.02 -8.50 -4.93
N ARG A 93 -6.05 -8.28 -4.12
CA ARG A 93 -7.24 -7.57 -4.60
C ARG A 93 -6.92 -6.15 -5.01
N ALA A 94 -6.10 -5.48 -4.23
CA ALA A 94 -5.75 -4.10 -4.54
C ALA A 94 -5.03 -3.99 -5.87
N VAL A 95 -4.15 -4.94 -6.18
CA VAL A 95 -3.42 -4.88 -7.46
C VAL A 95 -4.30 -5.33 -8.63
N GLN A 96 -5.35 -6.10 -8.37
CA GLN A 96 -6.26 -6.50 -9.43
C GLN A 96 -7.25 -5.41 -9.79
N GLU A 97 -7.52 -4.50 -8.87
CA GLU A 97 -8.46 -3.43 -9.14
C GLU A 97 -7.90 -2.48 -10.16
N GLN A 98 -8.77 -2.02 -11.05
CA GLN A 98 -8.39 -0.97 -11.95
C GLN A 98 -8.06 0.26 -11.14
N GLN A 99 -7.01 0.93 -11.55
CA GLN A 99 -6.65 2.18 -10.94
C GLN A 99 -7.86 3.10 -11.02
N PRO A 100 -8.44 3.55 -9.91
CA PRO A 100 -9.56 4.47 -10.03
C PRO A 100 -9.06 5.72 -10.71
N HIS A 101 -9.74 6.08 -11.75
CA HIS A 101 -9.36 7.29 -12.44
C HIS A 101 -9.87 8.43 -11.64
N PRO A 102 -9.08 9.36 -11.49
CA PRO A 102 -9.54 10.52 -10.80
C PRO A 102 -10.77 11.03 -11.49
N HIS A 103 -11.34 10.42 -11.95
CA HIS A 103 -12.36 10.41 -12.58
C HIS A 103 -13.26 9.77 -12.32
N PRO A 104 -13.35 10.12 -12.74
CA PRO A 104 -14.21 9.69 -12.59
C PRO A 104 -15.06 9.41 -12.79
N ASN A 105 -15.09 9.09 -13.19
CA ASN A 105 -15.79 8.58 -13.39
C ASN A 105 -16.62 8.47 -13.55
N PRO A 106 -16.85 8.49 -13.78
CA PRO A 106 -17.64 8.17 -13.97
C PRO A 106 -18.46 7.96 -14.25
N PRO A 107 -18.53 7.84 -14.37
CA PRO A 107 -19.25 7.40 -14.57
C PRO A 107 -19.99 7.05 -14.88
N LEU A 108 -19.83 6.87 -15.12
CA LEU A 108 -20.17 6.47 -15.26
C LEU A 108 -20.91 6.15 -15.49
N GLU A 109 -20.81 6.07 -15.67
CA GLU A 109 -21.04 5.82 -15.77
C GLU A 109 -21.63 5.50 -15.87
N GLY A 110 -21.84 5.43 -16.12
CA GLY A 110 -21.92 5.16 -16.14
C GLY A 110 -22.32 4.92 -16.32
N GLU A 111 -22.32 4.76 -16.61
CA GLU A 111 -22.26 4.70 -16.72
C GLU A 111 -22.41 4.56 -16.71
N GLY A 112 -22.71 4.57 -17.01
CA GLY A 112 -22.33 4.54 -16.90
C GLY A 112 -22.55 4.52 -16.92
N ALA A 113 -22.83 4.48 -17.26
CA ALA A 113 -22.66 4.47 -17.19
C ALA A 113 -22.79 4.49 -17.20
#